data_5e5a0304c7fa392e6517e0815707b9cb
#
_entry.id   5e5a0304c7fa392e6517e0815707b9cb
#
_cell.length_a   1.000
_cell.length_b   1.000
_cell.length_c   1.000
_cell.angle_alpha   90.00
_cell.angle_beta   90.00
_cell.angle_gamma   90.00
#
_symmetry.space_group_name_H-M   'P 1'
#
loop_
_entity.id
_entity.type
_entity.pdbx_description
1 polymer ?
#
loop_
_entity_poly.entity_id
_entity_poly.type
_entity_poly.pdbx_seq_one_letter_code
_entity_poly.pdbx_strand_id
1 'polypeptide(L)'
;MADGSFQIVEFIEQLDSAVKAHMDWARHVLRCSVLHESPGEDVLAPLAHTLCGFSRWFAANKTRFDDLSPQKTAKLESVHQSMHDAIRSICTAILAGQPGSRSDVERFEQAQGELIELMAQFKTLFLVNAARYDTLTGLRLRAGIESEFVQIQKVCRRNSVQLYAAIIDVDHFKQINDHYGHSVGDVALRHLADTLKGIVRPDEPLIRWGGEGFL
;
A
#
# COMPACT_ATOMS: atom_id res chain seq x y z
N MET A 1 -4.39 11.99 -17.61
CA MET A 1 -3.69 11.22 -16.55
C MET A 1 -4.77 10.58 -15.70
N ALA A 2 -4.69 9.28 -15.46
CA ALA A 2 -5.69 8.55 -14.68
C ALA A 2 -5.74 9.12 -13.26
N ASP A 3 -6.95 9.33 -12.79
CA ASP A 3 -7.28 9.89 -11.49
C ASP A 3 -6.64 9.05 -10.36
N GLY A 4 -5.95 9.70 -9.42
CA GLY A 4 -5.28 9.02 -8.31
C GLY A 4 -6.22 8.19 -7.43
N SER A 5 -7.52 8.53 -7.37
CA SER A 5 -8.56 7.74 -6.70
C SER A 5 -8.83 6.43 -7.43
N PHE A 6 -8.84 6.43 -8.75
CA PHE A 6 -9.01 5.23 -9.57
C PHE A 6 -7.82 4.27 -9.39
N GLN A 7 -6.60 4.81 -9.36
CA GLN A 7 -5.38 4.02 -9.15
C GLN A 7 -5.35 3.30 -7.80
N ILE A 8 -5.87 3.91 -6.73
CA ILE A 8 -5.89 3.26 -5.41
C ILE A 8 -6.96 2.17 -5.34
N VAL A 9 -8.15 2.41 -5.91
CA VAL A 9 -9.22 1.40 -5.96
C VAL A 9 -8.73 0.18 -6.73
N GLU A 10 -8.16 0.37 -7.91
CA GLU A 10 -7.59 -0.71 -8.72
C GLU A 10 -6.49 -1.47 -7.97
N PHE A 11 -5.59 -0.75 -7.27
CA PHE A 11 -4.55 -1.36 -6.46
C PHE A 11 -5.12 -2.22 -5.32
N ILE A 12 -6.16 -1.74 -4.62
CA ILE A 12 -6.83 -2.49 -3.56
C ILE A 12 -7.50 -3.75 -4.11
N GLU A 13 -8.12 -3.68 -5.28
CA GLU A 13 -8.70 -4.85 -5.95
C GLU A 13 -7.63 -5.88 -6.32
N GLN A 14 -6.47 -5.43 -6.81
CA GLN A 14 -5.32 -6.30 -7.08
C GLN A 14 -4.78 -6.95 -5.80
N LEU A 15 -4.69 -6.19 -4.69
CA LEU A 15 -4.29 -6.69 -3.39
C LEU A 15 -5.24 -7.78 -2.89
N ASP A 16 -6.55 -7.51 -2.91
CA ASP A 16 -7.56 -8.49 -2.50
C ASP A 16 -7.51 -9.75 -3.38
N SER A 17 -7.31 -9.59 -4.68
CA SER A 17 -7.18 -10.70 -5.63
C SER A 17 -5.93 -11.53 -5.38
N ALA A 18 -4.79 -10.90 -5.07
CA ALA A 18 -3.55 -11.59 -4.74
C ALA A 18 -3.67 -12.41 -3.45
N VAL A 19 -4.28 -11.83 -2.41
CA VAL A 19 -4.57 -12.54 -1.15
C VAL A 19 -5.49 -13.72 -1.39
N LYS A 20 -6.60 -13.51 -2.11
CA LYS A 20 -7.55 -14.59 -2.43
C LYS A 20 -6.88 -15.72 -3.19
N ALA A 21 -6.13 -15.41 -4.24
CA ALA A 21 -5.43 -16.42 -5.04
C ALA A 21 -4.43 -17.23 -4.18
N HIS A 22 -3.76 -16.56 -3.23
CA HIS A 22 -2.84 -17.25 -2.32
C HIS A 22 -3.57 -18.16 -1.32
N MET A 23 -4.74 -17.74 -0.82
CA MET A 23 -5.57 -18.61 0.04
C MET A 23 -6.16 -19.79 -0.73
N ASP A 24 -6.53 -19.59 -1.98
CA ASP A 24 -7.01 -20.67 -2.85
C ASP A 24 -5.89 -21.70 -3.14
N TRP A 25 -4.68 -21.20 -3.38
CA TRP A 25 -3.48 -22.04 -3.49
C TRP A 25 -3.23 -22.85 -2.20
N ALA A 26 -3.25 -22.23 -1.04
CA ALA A 26 -3.05 -22.91 0.25
C ALA A 26 -4.08 -24.02 0.48
N ARG A 27 -5.36 -23.77 0.17
CA ARG A 27 -6.43 -24.77 0.24
C ARG A 27 -6.20 -25.93 -0.73
N HIS A 28 -5.72 -25.64 -1.95
CA HIS A 28 -5.37 -26.68 -2.91
C HIS A 28 -4.27 -27.59 -2.39
N VAL A 29 -3.19 -27.01 -1.86
CA VAL A 29 -2.06 -27.75 -1.34
C VAL A 29 -2.45 -28.61 -0.13
N LEU A 30 -3.25 -28.07 0.80
CA LEU A 30 -3.78 -28.85 1.92
C LEU A 30 -4.66 -30.02 1.46
N ARG A 31 -5.50 -29.82 0.44
CA ARG A 31 -6.30 -30.90 -0.15
C ARG A 31 -5.42 -31.97 -0.74
N CYS A 32 -4.37 -31.63 -1.50
CA CYS A 32 -3.41 -32.60 -2.01
C CYS A 32 -2.75 -33.39 -0.88
N SER A 33 -2.40 -32.72 0.24
CA SER A 33 -1.84 -33.37 1.42
C SER A 33 -2.80 -34.42 2.01
N VAL A 34 -4.10 -34.07 2.15
CA VAL A 34 -5.13 -34.98 2.70
C VAL A 34 -5.38 -36.17 1.78
N LEU A 35 -5.31 -35.96 0.46
CA LEU A 35 -5.56 -37.00 -0.55
C LEU A 35 -4.29 -37.80 -0.90
N HIS A 36 -3.13 -37.49 -0.31
CA HIS A 36 -1.82 -38.07 -0.65
C HIS A 36 -1.44 -37.88 -2.12
N GLU A 37 -1.84 -36.74 -2.70
CA GLU A 37 -1.52 -36.32 -4.06
C GLU A 37 -0.34 -35.35 -4.07
N SER A 38 0.42 -35.30 -5.16
CA SER A 38 1.48 -34.31 -5.31
C SER A 38 0.88 -32.91 -5.53
N PRO A 39 1.29 -31.88 -4.76
CA PRO A 39 0.82 -30.52 -4.94
C PRO A 39 1.50 -29.78 -6.11
N GLY A 40 2.47 -30.43 -6.76
CA GLY A 40 3.30 -29.85 -7.82
C GLY A 40 4.74 -29.54 -7.37
N GLU A 41 5.65 -29.51 -8.34
CA GLU A 41 7.07 -29.24 -8.07
C GLU A 41 7.34 -27.83 -7.55
N ASP A 42 6.53 -26.86 -7.96
CA ASP A 42 6.59 -25.47 -7.52
C ASP A 42 6.30 -25.30 -6.03
N VAL A 43 5.54 -26.22 -5.41
CA VAL A 43 5.29 -26.25 -3.96
C VAL A 43 6.44 -26.93 -3.22
N LEU A 44 7.01 -27.99 -3.80
CA LEU A 44 8.07 -28.79 -3.19
C LEU A 44 9.48 -28.18 -3.34
N ALA A 45 9.65 -27.21 -4.23
CA ALA A 45 10.92 -26.54 -4.46
C ALA A 45 11.41 -25.79 -3.20
N PRO A 46 12.72 -25.73 -2.94
CA PRO A 46 13.29 -25.01 -1.79
C PRO A 46 12.91 -23.52 -1.75
N LEU A 47 12.71 -22.90 -2.92
CA LEU A 47 12.34 -21.48 -3.06
C LEU A 47 10.88 -21.29 -3.50
N ALA A 48 10.00 -22.23 -3.15
CA ALA A 48 8.57 -22.21 -3.51
C ALA A 48 7.88 -20.86 -3.19
N HIS A 49 8.27 -20.22 -2.07
CA HIS A 49 7.76 -18.91 -1.68
C HIS A 49 8.06 -17.80 -2.70
N THR A 50 9.04 -17.95 -3.59
CA THR A 50 9.33 -16.97 -4.64
C THR A 50 8.59 -17.25 -5.95
N LEU A 51 8.03 -18.43 -6.10
CA LEU A 51 7.41 -18.91 -7.34
C LEU A 51 5.90 -18.70 -7.39
N CYS A 52 5.24 -18.46 -6.25
CA CYS A 52 3.80 -18.30 -6.18
C CYS A 52 3.34 -16.96 -6.80
N GLY A 53 2.07 -16.91 -7.21
CA GLY A 53 1.47 -15.71 -7.80
C GLY A 53 1.49 -14.49 -6.87
N PHE A 54 1.30 -14.72 -5.56
CA PHE A 54 1.38 -13.68 -4.55
C PHE A 54 2.77 -13.04 -4.51
N SER A 55 3.84 -13.83 -4.49
CA SER A 55 5.22 -13.31 -4.47
C SER A 55 5.55 -12.43 -5.66
N ARG A 56 5.14 -12.85 -6.86
CA ARG A 56 5.39 -12.06 -8.08
C ARG A 56 4.67 -10.71 -8.02
N TRP A 57 3.41 -10.72 -7.61
CA TRP A 57 2.64 -9.49 -7.44
C TRP A 57 3.23 -8.60 -6.34
N PHE A 58 3.57 -9.19 -5.18
CA PHE A 58 4.15 -8.46 -4.06
C PHE A 58 5.50 -7.84 -4.41
N ALA A 59 6.40 -8.59 -5.07
CA ALA A 59 7.70 -8.09 -5.52
C ALA A 59 7.57 -6.89 -6.48
N ALA A 60 6.59 -6.94 -7.40
CA ALA A 60 6.32 -5.83 -8.31
C ALA A 60 5.79 -4.58 -7.59
N ASN A 61 5.24 -4.71 -6.40
CA ASN A 61 4.65 -3.62 -5.62
C ASN A 61 5.43 -3.31 -4.33
N LYS A 62 6.55 -3.97 -4.08
CA LYS A 62 7.29 -3.92 -2.80
C LYS A 62 7.60 -2.49 -2.35
N THR A 63 8.01 -1.62 -3.25
CA THR A 63 8.30 -0.20 -2.94
C THR A 63 7.11 0.49 -2.28
N ARG A 64 5.88 0.25 -2.75
CA ARG A 64 4.67 0.82 -2.15
C ARG A 64 4.46 0.36 -0.70
N PHE A 65 4.77 -0.90 -0.41
CA PHE A 65 4.70 -1.45 0.95
C PHE A 65 5.80 -0.87 1.84
N ASP A 66 7.03 -0.79 1.33
CA ASP A 66 8.17 -0.22 2.04
C ASP A 66 7.94 1.26 2.38
N ASP A 67 7.37 2.05 1.48
CA ASP A 67 7.03 3.46 1.70
C ASP A 67 6.04 3.65 2.87
N LEU A 68 5.17 2.68 3.12
CA LEU A 68 4.23 2.72 4.25
C LEU A 68 4.84 2.20 5.55
N SER A 69 5.56 1.08 5.49
CA SER A 69 6.19 0.47 6.66
C SER A 69 7.22 -0.59 6.28
N PRO A 70 8.51 -0.24 6.19
CA PRO A 70 9.58 -1.21 5.88
C PRO A 70 9.61 -2.40 6.84
N GLN A 71 9.32 -2.15 8.13
CA GLN A 71 9.30 -3.20 9.16
C GLN A 71 8.18 -4.22 8.93
N LYS A 72 6.96 -3.75 8.61
CA LYS A 72 5.84 -4.65 8.29
C LYS A 72 6.06 -5.38 6.97
N THR A 73 6.70 -4.74 5.99
CA THR A 73 7.05 -5.36 4.71
C THR A 73 8.03 -6.52 4.92
N ALA A 74 9.10 -6.31 5.68
CA ALA A 74 10.05 -7.38 6.02
C ALA A 74 9.38 -8.52 6.80
N LYS A 75 8.47 -8.18 7.73
CA LYS A 75 7.70 -9.18 8.47
C LYS A 75 6.80 -10.00 7.54
N LEU A 76 6.11 -9.35 6.59
CA LEU A 76 5.26 -10.01 5.60
C LEU A 76 6.06 -11.01 4.74
N GLU A 77 7.25 -10.64 4.29
CA GLU A 77 8.15 -11.54 3.56
C GLU A 77 8.53 -12.78 4.39
N SER A 78 8.94 -12.56 5.64
CA SER A 78 9.32 -13.64 6.57
C SER A 78 8.17 -14.59 6.87
N VAL A 79 6.97 -14.05 7.13
CA VAL A 79 5.77 -14.83 7.42
C VAL A 79 5.35 -15.66 6.20
N HIS A 80 5.36 -15.04 5.02
CA HIS A 80 5.06 -15.72 3.76
C HIS A 80 6.03 -16.88 3.49
N GLN A 81 7.32 -16.66 3.68
CA GLN A 81 8.32 -17.73 3.56
C GLN A 81 8.06 -18.86 4.57
N SER A 82 7.81 -18.54 5.84
CA SER A 82 7.52 -19.52 6.89
C SER A 82 6.31 -20.38 6.56
N MET A 83 5.25 -19.77 5.98
CA MET A 83 4.06 -20.48 5.53
C MET A 83 4.40 -21.51 4.43
N HIS A 84 5.19 -21.12 3.43
CA HIS A 84 5.63 -22.01 2.36
C HIS A 84 6.55 -23.13 2.86
N ASP A 85 7.48 -22.83 3.77
CA ASP A 85 8.39 -23.83 4.34
C ASP A 85 7.63 -24.86 5.17
N ALA A 86 6.64 -24.43 5.95
CA ALA A 86 5.82 -25.32 6.75
C ALA A 86 4.98 -26.27 5.88
N ILE A 87 4.27 -25.73 4.86
CA ILE A 87 3.44 -26.57 3.99
C ILE A 87 4.27 -27.52 3.13
N ARG A 88 5.46 -27.10 2.67
CA ARG A 88 6.40 -27.97 1.97
C ARG A 88 6.83 -29.14 2.85
N SER A 89 7.18 -28.90 4.12
CA SER A 89 7.54 -29.96 5.08
C SER A 89 6.41 -30.96 5.26
N ILE A 90 5.18 -30.49 5.44
CA ILE A 90 3.98 -31.33 5.55
C ILE A 90 3.80 -32.20 4.30
N CYS A 91 3.84 -31.61 3.11
CA CYS A 91 3.66 -32.32 1.84
C CYS A 91 4.76 -33.38 1.63
N THR A 92 6.00 -33.04 1.93
CA THR A 92 7.14 -33.94 1.78
C THR A 92 6.99 -35.16 2.69
N ALA A 93 6.60 -34.98 3.94
CA ALA A 93 6.36 -36.08 4.87
C ALA A 93 5.23 -36.99 4.39
N ILE A 94 4.10 -36.42 3.95
CA ILE A 94 2.93 -37.18 3.48
C ILE A 94 3.25 -37.99 2.23
N LEU A 95 3.99 -37.42 1.27
CA LEU A 95 4.41 -38.11 0.06
C LEU A 95 5.42 -39.26 0.35
N ALA A 96 6.17 -39.15 1.45
CA ALA A 96 7.03 -40.21 1.96
C ALA A 96 6.26 -41.26 2.79
N GLY A 97 4.94 -41.21 2.86
CA GLY A 97 4.13 -42.12 3.65
C GLY A 97 4.19 -41.90 5.16
N GLN A 98 4.66 -40.72 5.59
CA GLN A 98 4.74 -40.32 6.98
C GLN A 98 3.68 -39.24 7.30
N PRO A 99 3.16 -39.20 8.53
CA PRO A 99 2.26 -38.12 8.91
C PRO A 99 3.01 -36.79 8.95
N GLY A 100 2.31 -35.70 8.58
CA GLY A 100 2.81 -34.33 8.79
C GLY A 100 3.04 -34.07 10.29
N SER A 101 4.05 -33.27 10.61
CA SER A 101 4.37 -32.93 11.99
C SER A 101 3.35 -31.91 12.53
N ARG A 102 2.93 -32.08 13.79
CA ARG A 102 2.04 -31.13 14.47
C ARG A 102 2.64 -29.71 14.47
N SER A 103 3.93 -29.58 14.73
CA SER A 103 4.61 -28.29 14.76
C SER A 103 4.61 -27.60 13.39
N ASP A 104 4.65 -28.34 12.29
CA ASP A 104 4.57 -27.76 10.96
C ASP A 104 3.14 -27.28 10.64
N VAL A 105 2.12 -28.02 11.08
CA VAL A 105 0.72 -27.59 10.95
C VAL A 105 0.48 -26.32 11.74
N GLU A 106 0.86 -26.28 13.01
CA GLU A 106 0.72 -25.10 13.88
C GLU A 106 1.47 -23.89 13.30
N ARG A 107 2.69 -24.09 12.78
CA ARG A 107 3.47 -23.04 12.11
C ARG A 107 2.80 -22.54 10.84
N PHE A 108 2.22 -23.43 10.03
CA PHE A 108 1.46 -23.06 8.83
C PHE A 108 0.24 -22.23 9.19
N GLU A 109 -0.58 -22.67 10.16
CA GLU A 109 -1.79 -21.97 10.61
C GLU A 109 -1.45 -20.59 11.17
N GLN A 110 -0.43 -20.50 12.02
CA GLN A 110 0.02 -19.23 12.57
C GLN A 110 0.50 -18.28 11.48
N ALA A 111 1.36 -18.75 10.56
CA ALA A 111 1.88 -17.92 9.48
C ALA A 111 0.75 -17.47 8.52
N GLN A 112 -0.22 -18.34 8.22
CA GLN A 112 -1.38 -17.98 7.42
C GLN A 112 -2.22 -16.88 8.08
N GLY A 113 -2.53 -17.03 9.37
CA GLY A 113 -3.27 -16.01 10.12
C GLY A 113 -2.55 -14.67 10.15
N GLU A 114 -1.24 -14.68 10.43
CA GLU A 114 -0.41 -13.47 10.51
C GLU A 114 -0.28 -12.79 9.14
N LEU A 115 -0.18 -13.55 8.05
CA LEU A 115 -0.16 -13.02 6.68
C LEU A 115 -1.46 -12.28 6.36
N ILE A 116 -2.62 -12.89 6.66
CA ILE A 116 -3.93 -12.27 6.43
C ILE A 116 -4.05 -10.96 7.23
N GLU A 117 -3.63 -10.98 8.49
CA GLU A 117 -3.69 -9.80 9.36
C GLU A 117 -2.78 -8.67 8.84
N LEU A 118 -1.53 -8.98 8.45
CA LEU A 118 -0.61 -8.00 7.87
C LEU A 118 -1.16 -7.39 6.58
N MET A 119 -1.76 -8.20 5.71
CA MET A 119 -2.36 -7.71 4.47
C MET A 119 -3.56 -6.80 4.74
N ALA A 120 -4.40 -7.12 5.72
CA ALA A 120 -5.51 -6.27 6.16
C ALA A 120 -5.01 -4.93 6.74
N GLN A 121 -3.92 -4.95 7.53
CA GLN A 121 -3.26 -3.75 8.03
C GLN A 121 -2.71 -2.89 6.89
N PHE A 122 -2.03 -3.48 5.91
CA PHE A 122 -1.54 -2.75 4.74
C PHE A 122 -2.67 -2.16 3.91
N LYS A 123 -3.75 -2.90 3.68
CA LYS A 123 -4.95 -2.38 3.01
C LYS A 123 -5.46 -1.11 3.69
N THR A 124 -5.56 -1.13 5.02
CA THR A 124 -5.96 0.03 5.82
C THR A 124 -4.98 1.19 5.66
N LEU A 125 -3.67 0.91 5.73
CA LEU A 125 -2.62 1.93 5.55
C LEU A 125 -2.68 2.57 4.16
N PHE A 126 -2.88 1.79 3.10
CA PHE A 126 -3.04 2.31 1.73
C PHE A 126 -4.25 3.22 1.61
N LEU A 127 -5.40 2.82 2.15
CA LEU A 127 -6.62 3.63 2.13
C LEU A 127 -6.48 4.93 2.93
N VAL A 128 -5.90 4.87 4.13
CA VAL A 128 -5.64 6.05 4.96
C VAL A 128 -4.64 6.98 4.27
N ASN A 129 -3.59 6.42 3.65
CA ASN A 129 -2.62 7.24 2.93
C ASN A 129 -3.24 7.92 1.71
N ALA A 130 -4.05 7.18 0.93
CA ALA A 130 -4.76 7.75 -0.22
C ALA A 130 -5.72 8.88 0.16
N ALA A 131 -6.42 8.74 1.30
CA ALA A 131 -7.33 9.77 1.82
C ALA A 131 -6.62 11.08 2.25
N ARG A 132 -5.29 11.10 2.27
CA ARG A 132 -4.49 12.31 2.55
C ARG A 132 -4.21 13.16 1.32
N TYR A 133 -4.57 12.71 0.14
CA TYR A 133 -4.30 13.41 -1.11
C TYR A 133 -5.60 13.85 -1.78
N ASP A 134 -5.57 15.03 -2.34
CA ASP A 134 -6.65 15.56 -3.16
C ASP A 134 -6.65 14.89 -4.54
N THR A 135 -7.76 14.30 -4.93
CA THR A 135 -7.87 13.55 -6.19
C THR A 135 -7.79 14.43 -7.43
N LEU A 136 -8.17 15.72 -7.30
CA LEU A 136 -8.15 16.66 -8.42
C LEU A 136 -6.74 17.15 -8.74
N THR A 137 -5.99 17.54 -7.71
CA THR A 137 -4.69 18.21 -7.85
C THR A 137 -3.51 17.31 -7.54
N GLY A 138 -3.76 16.15 -6.91
CA GLY A 138 -2.72 15.25 -6.40
C GLY A 138 -1.90 15.84 -5.26
N LEU A 139 -2.29 17.00 -4.72
CA LEU A 139 -1.66 17.60 -3.55
C LEU A 139 -2.15 16.96 -2.26
N ARG A 140 -1.36 17.08 -1.22
CA ARG A 140 -1.78 16.66 0.13
C ARG A 140 -2.96 17.52 0.59
N LEU A 141 -3.87 16.89 1.31
CA LEU A 141 -4.99 17.59 1.95
C LEU A 141 -4.55 18.14 3.31
N ARG A 142 -5.32 19.11 3.82
CA ARG A 142 -5.12 19.69 5.15
C ARG A 142 -5.06 18.68 6.28
N ALA A 143 -5.76 17.55 6.15
CA ALA A 143 -5.77 16.50 7.18
C ALA A 143 -4.36 15.93 7.40
N GLY A 144 -3.86 16.06 8.63
CA GLY A 144 -2.55 15.55 9.03
C GLY A 144 -1.38 16.52 8.91
N ILE A 145 -1.58 17.73 8.37
CA ILE A 145 -0.52 18.75 8.28
C ILE A 145 -0.04 19.21 9.65
N GLU A 146 -0.90 19.19 10.66
CA GLU A 146 -0.57 19.69 12.00
C GLU A 146 0.65 19.00 12.60
N SER A 147 0.73 17.68 12.48
CA SER A 147 1.88 16.92 12.98
C SER A 147 3.17 17.24 12.22
N GLU A 148 3.08 17.42 10.91
CA GLU A 148 4.22 17.78 10.07
C GLU A 148 4.68 19.21 10.33
N PHE A 149 3.73 20.16 10.44
CA PHE A 149 4.03 21.54 10.80
C PHE A 149 4.80 21.64 12.13
N VAL A 150 4.39 20.87 13.14
CA VAL A 150 5.11 20.82 14.43
C VAL A 150 6.53 20.29 14.24
N GLN A 151 6.76 19.30 13.37
CA GLN A 151 8.11 18.80 13.11
C GLN A 151 8.96 19.82 12.36
N ILE A 152 8.43 20.47 11.33
CA ILE A 152 9.11 21.53 10.59
C ILE A 152 9.47 22.67 11.54
N GLN A 153 8.53 23.10 12.39
CA GLN A 153 8.78 24.15 13.38
C GLN A 153 9.93 23.78 14.34
N LYS A 154 9.99 22.52 14.80
CA LYS A 154 11.10 22.04 15.64
C LYS A 154 12.44 22.08 14.92
N VAL A 155 12.48 21.68 13.65
CA VAL A 155 13.69 21.71 12.82
C VAL A 155 14.14 23.16 12.60
N CYS A 156 13.23 24.05 12.24
CA CYS A 156 13.54 25.47 12.05
C CYS A 156 14.09 26.11 13.32
N ARG A 157 13.46 25.83 14.49
CA ARG A 157 13.95 26.33 15.79
C ARG A 157 15.35 25.81 16.10
N ARG A 158 15.62 24.53 15.84
CA ARG A 158 16.96 23.93 16.10
C ARG A 158 18.04 24.57 15.26
N ASN A 159 17.71 24.90 14.01
CA ASN A 159 18.64 25.49 13.05
C ASN A 159 18.65 27.02 13.08
N SER A 160 17.88 27.65 13.98
CA SER A 160 17.73 29.13 14.06
C SER A 160 17.26 29.75 12.73
N VAL A 161 16.44 29.04 11.98
CA VAL A 161 15.83 29.49 10.71
C VAL A 161 14.40 29.90 10.95
N GLN A 162 13.96 30.97 10.29
CA GLN A 162 12.55 31.39 10.35
C GLN A 162 11.69 30.50 9.46
N LEU A 163 10.49 30.14 9.95
CA LEU A 163 9.47 29.44 9.20
C LEU A 163 8.42 30.44 8.71
N TYR A 164 8.15 30.42 7.43
CA TYR A 164 7.08 31.18 6.79
C TYR A 164 6.04 30.21 6.25
N ALA A 165 4.78 30.61 6.31
CA ALA A 165 3.67 29.91 5.67
C ALA A 165 2.92 30.92 4.78
N ALA A 166 2.55 30.51 3.57
CA ALA A 166 1.80 31.32 2.63
C ALA A 166 0.48 30.62 2.32
N ILE A 167 -0.63 31.31 2.54
CA ILE A 167 -1.95 30.86 2.10
C ILE A 167 -2.24 31.56 0.77
N ILE A 168 -2.59 30.77 -0.24
CA ILE A 168 -2.91 31.22 -1.59
C ILE A 168 -4.37 30.85 -1.86
N ASP A 169 -5.13 31.79 -2.38
CA ASP A 169 -6.53 31.58 -2.75
C ASP A 169 -6.79 32.13 -4.16
N VAL A 170 -7.73 31.56 -4.89
CA VAL A 170 -8.05 32.00 -6.26
C VAL A 170 -9.15 33.04 -6.21
N ASP A 171 -8.79 34.29 -6.48
CA ASP A 171 -9.75 35.40 -6.53
C ASP A 171 -10.89 35.10 -7.51
N HIS A 172 -12.10 35.31 -7.05
CA HIS A 172 -13.32 35.16 -7.86
C HIS A 172 -13.53 33.77 -8.48
N PHE A 173 -12.98 32.69 -7.88
CA PHE A 173 -13.08 31.33 -8.41
C PHE A 173 -14.55 30.91 -8.67
N LYS A 174 -15.46 31.34 -7.81
CA LYS A 174 -16.90 31.11 -8.03
C LYS A 174 -17.38 31.65 -9.36
N GLN A 175 -16.93 32.85 -9.79
CA GLN A 175 -17.33 33.42 -11.08
C GLN A 175 -16.83 32.58 -12.26
N ILE A 176 -15.65 31.95 -12.13
CA ILE A 176 -15.15 31.02 -13.14
C ILE A 176 -16.09 29.82 -13.26
N ASN A 177 -16.47 29.21 -12.13
CA ASN A 177 -17.41 28.11 -12.12
C ASN A 177 -18.80 28.50 -12.67
N ASP A 178 -19.32 29.63 -12.24
CA ASP A 178 -20.66 30.09 -12.65
C ASP A 178 -20.72 30.44 -14.14
N HIS A 179 -19.61 30.92 -14.71
CA HIS A 179 -19.57 31.33 -16.13
C HIS A 179 -19.15 30.22 -17.07
N TYR A 180 -18.17 29.39 -16.69
CA TYR A 180 -17.55 28.38 -17.56
C TYR A 180 -17.83 26.93 -17.13
N GLY A 181 -18.51 26.73 -16.00
CA GLY A 181 -18.81 25.41 -15.43
C GLY A 181 -17.67 24.84 -14.59
N HIS A 182 -18.04 23.90 -13.71
CA HIS A 182 -17.11 23.26 -12.76
C HIS A 182 -15.94 22.54 -13.44
N SER A 183 -16.13 21.97 -14.64
CA SER A 183 -15.06 21.31 -15.37
C SER A 183 -13.90 22.27 -15.73
N VAL A 184 -14.21 23.52 -16.05
CA VAL A 184 -13.18 24.55 -16.32
C VAL A 184 -12.52 25.00 -15.03
N GLY A 185 -13.29 25.16 -13.94
CA GLY A 185 -12.73 25.40 -12.61
C GLY A 185 -11.76 24.31 -12.16
N ASP A 186 -12.10 23.05 -12.40
CA ASP A 186 -11.22 21.91 -12.11
C ASP A 186 -9.91 21.96 -12.91
N VAL A 187 -9.97 22.34 -14.19
CA VAL A 187 -8.77 22.55 -15.02
C VAL A 187 -7.91 23.68 -14.46
N ALA A 188 -8.53 24.80 -14.06
CA ALA A 188 -7.83 25.93 -13.47
C ALA A 188 -7.11 25.55 -12.17
N LEU A 189 -7.77 24.79 -11.27
CA LEU A 189 -7.16 24.32 -10.02
C LEU A 189 -6.00 23.34 -10.27
N ARG A 190 -6.13 22.43 -11.24
CA ARG A 190 -5.01 21.54 -11.63
C ARG A 190 -3.82 22.33 -12.15
N HIS A 191 -4.09 23.28 -13.05
CA HIS A 191 -3.03 24.12 -13.62
C HIS A 191 -2.29 24.92 -12.54
N LEU A 192 -3.05 25.53 -11.60
CA LEU A 192 -2.46 26.25 -10.48
C LEU A 192 -1.61 25.31 -9.59
N ALA A 193 -2.14 24.16 -9.24
CA ALA A 193 -1.40 23.17 -8.44
C ALA A 193 -0.09 22.72 -9.13
N ASP A 194 -0.11 22.47 -10.43
CA ASP A 194 1.07 22.07 -11.19
C ASP A 194 2.09 23.22 -11.30
N THR A 195 1.60 24.46 -11.43
CA THR A 195 2.44 25.66 -11.42
C THR A 195 3.13 25.83 -10.06
N LEU A 196 2.37 25.70 -8.97
CA LEU A 196 2.91 25.80 -7.61
C LEU A 196 3.93 24.69 -7.34
N LYS A 197 3.68 23.43 -7.74
CA LYS A 197 4.65 22.33 -7.65
C LYS A 197 5.97 22.64 -8.36
N GLY A 198 5.92 23.39 -9.45
CA GLY A 198 7.12 23.80 -10.18
C GLY A 198 7.93 24.93 -9.52
N ILE A 199 7.33 25.65 -8.57
CA ILE A 199 7.93 26.80 -7.89
C ILE A 199 8.50 26.42 -6.50
N VAL A 200 7.74 25.61 -5.74
CA VAL A 200 8.16 25.18 -4.39
C VAL A 200 9.27 24.14 -4.48
N ARG A 201 10.14 24.13 -3.49
CA ARG A 201 11.23 23.14 -3.41
C ARG A 201 10.67 21.77 -3.02
N PRO A 202 11.38 20.68 -3.36
CA PRO A 202 10.92 19.31 -3.04
C PRO A 202 10.71 19.04 -1.54
N ASP A 203 11.39 19.76 -0.67
CA ASP A 203 11.31 19.66 0.80
C ASP A 203 10.34 20.67 1.43
N GLU A 204 9.70 21.53 0.63
CA GLU A 204 8.67 22.46 1.07
C GLU A 204 7.29 21.84 0.89
N PRO A 205 6.47 21.72 1.95
CA PRO A 205 5.12 21.20 1.84
C PRO A 205 4.24 22.11 0.99
N LEU A 206 3.55 21.53 0.02
CA LEU A 206 2.46 22.17 -0.72
C LEU A 206 1.19 21.37 -0.52
N ILE A 207 0.11 22.04 -0.10
CA ILE A 207 -1.12 21.41 0.36
C ILE A 207 -2.31 22.11 -0.27
N ARG A 208 -3.32 21.33 -0.63
CA ARG A 208 -4.65 21.87 -0.90
C ARG A 208 -5.37 22.06 0.43
N TRP A 209 -5.57 23.33 0.81
CA TRP A 209 -6.19 23.68 2.10
C TRP A 209 -7.70 23.41 2.11
N GLY A 210 -8.36 23.53 0.97
CA GLY A 210 -9.78 23.28 0.73
C GLY A 210 -10.31 24.18 -0.39
N GLY A 211 -11.34 23.74 -1.10
CA GLY A 211 -11.91 24.50 -2.20
C GLY A 211 -10.86 24.95 -3.21
N GLU A 212 -10.66 26.25 -3.32
CA GLU A 212 -9.69 26.93 -4.17
C GLU A 212 -8.41 27.38 -3.44
N GLY A 213 -8.27 27.03 -2.15
CA GLY A 213 -7.15 27.45 -1.31
C GLY A 213 -5.99 26.48 -1.27
N PHE A 214 -4.76 27.01 -1.22
CA PHE A 214 -3.49 26.25 -1.11
C PHE A 214 -2.64 26.83 0.02
N LEU A 215 -1.78 25.97 0.63
CA LEU A 215 -0.82 26.33 1.67
C LEU A 215 0.53 25.75 1.33
#